data_cc1a0061ef875514481f0f4757c90b05
#
_entry.id   cc1a0061ef875514481f0f4757c90b05
#
_cell.length_a   1.000
_cell.length_b   1.000
_cell.length_c   1.000
_cell.angle_alpha   90.00
_cell.angle_beta   90.00
_cell.angle_gamma   90.00
#
_symmetry.space_group_name_H-M   'P 1'
#
loop_
_entity.id
_entity.type
_entity.pdbx_description
1 polymer ?
#
loop_
_entity_poly.entity_id
_entity_poly.type
_entity_poly.pdbx_seq_one_letter_code
_entity_poly.pdbx_strand_id
1 'polypeptide(L)'
;MLRPLLTFTTFFLTASLAMAGEWVSLSGSDSLEGWKKLGGGATYVSKDGVITGTTGEGKNTFLTCGPYSDFDLEFDVRCDPKLNSGVQIRSHQYAEETPQESKPDRMREKGEVYGYQCEIRETTNGENGCSGNFWDEGRRTRWLDTAVNAEEKQAVYKPGEWNRFRIIAQGDRIRSFVNGTAVADYRDDRDASGFIGLQVHAIKKGAGPYNVAWKNIRIRELDKVEKVK
;
A
#
# COMPACT_ATOMS: atom_id res chain seq x y z
N MET A 1 6.55 61.21 -36.17
CA MET A 1 6.03 60.47 -35.02
C MET A 1 6.02 59.00 -35.39
N LEU A 2 7.04 58.24 -34.97
CA LEU A 2 7.06 56.79 -35.17
C LEU A 2 6.39 56.13 -33.95
N ARG A 3 5.36 55.25 -34.20
CA ARG A 3 4.75 54.41 -33.17
C ARG A 3 5.57 53.11 -33.02
N PRO A 4 5.89 52.64 -31.81
CA PRO A 4 6.55 51.36 -31.65
C PRO A 4 5.55 50.20 -31.83
N LEU A 5 5.93 49.20 -32.62
CA LEU A 5 5.27 47.90 -32.73
C LEU A 5 5.57 47.11 -31.45
N LEU A 6 4.52 46.78 -30.66
CA LEU A 6 4.63 45.81 -29.58
C LEU A 6 4.48 44.41 -30.18
N THR A 7 5.56 43.63 -30.16
CA THR A 7 5.53 42.20 -30.49
C THR A 7 5.11 41.43 -29.26
N PHE A 8 3.92 40.82 -29.29
CA PHE A 8 3.46 39.86 -28.29
C PHE A 8 4.10 38.49 -28.58
N THR A 9 4.99 38.05 -27.73
CA THR A 9 5.54 36.69 -27.77
C THR A 9 4.59 35.77 -26.97
N THR A 10 3.83 34.98 -27.69
CA THR A 10 2.94 33.97 -27.08
C THR A 10 3.78 32.78 -26.65
N PHE A 11 3.97 32.59 -25.35
CA PHE A 11 4.55 31.36 -24.79
C PHE A 11 3.49 30.24 -24.86
N PHE A 12 3.70 29.29 -25.74
CA PHE A 12 2.98 28.02 -25.71
C PHE A 12 3.52 27.16 -24.57
N LEU A 13 2.78 27.08 -23.49
CA LEU A 13 3.04 26.11 -22.42
C LEU A 13 2.60 24.73 -22.95
N THR A 14 3.52 23.95 -23.48
CA THR A 14 3.27 22.55 -23.82
C THR A 14 3.17 21.77 -22.52
N ALA A 15 1.93 21.49 -22.08
CA ALA A 15 1.70 20.51 -21.04
C ALA A 15 2.10 19.14 -21.60
N SER A 16 3.25 18.63 -21.16
CA SER A 16 3.65 17.24 -21.41
C SER A 16 2.61 16.35 -20.74
N LEU A 17 1.78 15.68 -21.52
CA LEU A 17 0.92 14.60 -21.02
C LEU A 17 1.85 13.46 -20.61
N ALA A 18 2.06 13.33 -19.30
CA ALA A 18 2.76 12.18 -18.74
C ALA A 18 2.00 10.91 -19.15
N MET A 19 2.63 10.06 -19.95
CA MET A 19 2.09 8.77 -20.41
C MET A 19 2.26 7.78 -19.26
N ALA A 20 1.19 7.45 -18.55
CA ALA A 20 1.20 6.34 -17.61
C ALA A 20 1.44 5.04 -18.37
N GLY A 21 2.26 4.14 -17.82
CA GLY A 21 2.50 2.82 -18.38
C GLY A 21 1.22 1.99 -18.54
N GLU A 22 1.31 0.89 -19.27
CA GLU A 22 0.21 -0.05 -19.39
C GLU A 22 -0.07 -0.78 -18.06
N TRP A 23 -1.31 -1.20 -17.87
CA TRP A 23 -1.68 -2.01 -16.72
C TRP A 23 -1.12 -3.42 -16.83
N VAL A 24 -0.37 -3.84 -15.83
CA VAL A 24 0.16 -5.20 -15.69
C VAL A 24 -0.63 -5.91 -14.60
N SER A 25 -1.16 -7.10 -14.91
CA SER A 25 -1.82 -7.94 -13.90
C SER A 25 -0.79 -8.64 -13.03
N LEU A 26 -0.97 -8.55 -11.71
CA LEU A 26 -0.15 -9.26 -10.71
C LEU A 26 -0.89 -10.48 -10.13
N SER A 27 -2.13 -10.72 -10.53
CA SER A 27 -2.94 -11.89 -10.20
C SER A 27 -3.69 -12.35 -11.45
N GLY A 28 -4.28 -13.53 -11.44
CA GLY A 28 -5.07 -14.01 -12.58
C GLY A 28 -4.65 -15.40 -13.09
N SER A 29 -3.58 -15.95 -12.53
CA SER A 29 -3.18 -17.35 -12.75
C SER A 29 -3.28 -18.15 -11.45
N ASP A 30 -3.27 -19.47 -11.55
CA ASP A 30 -3.22 -20.39 -10.41
C ASP A 30 -1.78 -20.57 -9.88
N SER A 31 -0.91 -19.62 -10.17
CA SER A 31 0.50 -19.61 -9.78
C SER A 31 0.83 -18.37 -8.96
N LEU A 32 1.75 -18.52 -8.03
CA LEU A 32 2.39 -17.43 -7.28
C LEU A 32 3.78 -17.09 -7.88
N GLU A 33 4.03 -17.42 -9.14
CA GLU A 33 5.25 -17.03 -9.83
C GLU A 33 5.43 -15.50 -9.80
N GLY A 34 6.65 -15.04 -9.56
CA GLY A 34 6.96 -13.63 -9.36
C GLY A 34 6.67 -13.09 -7.94
N TRP A 35 6.05 -13.91 -7.08
CA TRP A 35 5.81 -13.59 -5.68
C TRP A 35 6.79 -14.32 -4.75
N LYS A 36 7.19 -13.66 -3.66
CA LYS A 36 8.06 -14.22 -2.62
C LYS A 36 7.42 -14.07 -1.25
N LYS A 37 7.34 -15.16 -0.48
CA LYS A 37 6.86 -15.13 0.91
C LYS A 37 7.97 -14.67 1.85
N LEU A 38 7.66 -13.72 2.73
CA LEU A 38 8.53 -13.18 3.78
C LEU A 38 7.84 -13.26 5.13
N GLY A 39 8.61 -13.40 6.21
CA GLY A 39 8.13 -13.36 7.59
C GLY A 39 7.58 -14.68 8.10
N GLY A 40 6.43 -14.65 8.77
CA GLY A 40 5.88 -15.75 9.59
C GLY A 40 5.35 -16.97 8.86
N GLY A 41 4.43 -17.69 9.51
CA GLY A 41 3.96 -19.01 9.10
C GLY A 41 2.67 -19.05 8.30
N ALA A 42 2.08 -17.92 7.91
CA ALA A 42 0.88 -17.91 7.06
C ALA A 42 1.15 -18.57 5.71
N THR A 43 0.13 -19.15 5.12
CA THR A 43 0.19 -19.78 3.79
C THR A 43 -0.56 -18.93 2.77
N TYR A 44 -0.13 -19.04 1.49
CA TYR A 44 -0.79 -18.38 0.36
C TYR A 44 -1.04 -19.39 -0.74
N VAL A 45 -2.22 -19.31 -1.34
CA VAL A 45 -2.62 -20.12 -2.49
C VAL A 45 -3.24 -19.20 -3.54
N SER A 46 -2.87 -19.39 -4.80
CA SER A 46 -3.53 -18.74 -5.93
C SER A 46 -4.41 -19.76 -6.61
N LYS A 47 -5.71 -19.45 -6.76
CA LYS A 47 -6.67 -20.29 -7.46
C LYS A 47 -7.76 -19.43 -8.09
N ASP A 48 -8.12 -19.74 -9.32
CA ASP A 48 -9.15 -19.02 -10.10
C ASP A 48 -8.94 -17.49 -10.10
N GLY A 49 -7.66 -17.04 -10.14
CA GLY A 49 -7.27 -15.64 -10.14
C GLY A 49 -7.39 -14.95 -8.79
N VAL A 50 -7.63 -15.70 -7.71
CA VAL A 50 -7.72 -15.21 -6.33
C VAL A 50 -6.52 -15.71 -5.54
N ILE A 51 -5.77 -14.78 -4.93
CA ILE A 51 -4.73 -15.10 -3.94
C ILE A 51 -5.38 -15.11 -2.57
N THR A 52 -5.35 -16.25 -1.90
CA THR A 52 -5.85 -16.39 -0.53
C THR A 52 -4.71 -16.62 0.44
N GLY A 53 -4.60 -15.73 1.43
CA GLY A 53 -3.72 -15.89 2.57
C GLY A 53 -4.49 -16.45 3.77
N THR A 54 -3.93 -17.47 4.42
CA THR A 54 -4.48 -18.09 5.62
C THR A 54 -3.53 -17.91 6.77
N THR A 55 -4.04 -17.48 7.93
CA THR A 55 -3.23 -17.26 9.13
C THR A 55 -2.48 -18.51 9.54
N GLY A 56 -1.26 -18.32 10.04
CA GLY A 56 -0.39 -19.35 10.58
C GLY A 56 0.31 -18.87 11.84
N GLU A 57 1.17 -19.68 12.39
CA GLU A 57 1.90 -19.34 13.61
C GLU A 57 3.03 -18.33 13.35
N GLY A 58 3.40 -17.57 14.37
CA GLY A 58 4.53 -16.66 14.37
C GLY A 58 4.17 -15.22 14.07
N LYS A 59 5.08 -14.52 13.37
CA LYS A 59 5.00 -13.09 13.06
C LYS A 59 4.10 -12.82 11.83
N ASN A 60 3.89 -11.54 11.53
CA ASN A 60 3.27 -11.11 10.27
C ASN A 60 3.95 -11.78 9.08
N THR A 61 3.15 -12.21 8.11
CA THR A 61 3.64 -12.82 6.86
C THR A 61 3.21 -11.96 5.69
N PHE A 62 4.10 -11.81 4.72
CA PHE A 62 3.87 -10.98 3.54
C PHE A 62 4.17 -11.79 2.28
N LEU A 63 3.29 -11.71 1.30
CA LEU A 63 3.55 -12.18 -0.05
C LEU A 63 3.94 -10.97 -0.90
N THR A 64 5.18 -10.93 -1.42
CA THR A 64 5.79 -9.71 -1.95
C THR A 64 6.18 -9.84 -3.41
N CYS A 65 6.08 -8.74 -4.17
CA CYS A 65 6.56 -8.62 -5.55
C CYS A 65 7.14 -7.21 -5.82
N GLY A 66 7.90 -7.04 -6.88
CA GLY A 66 8.54 -5.78 -7.23
C GLY A 66 10.07 -5.86 -7.23
N PRO A 67 10.81 -4.72 -7.12
CA PRO A 67 10.37 -3.42 -6.56
C PRO A 67 9.60 -2.52 -7.54
N TYR A 68 8.85 -1.55 -6.99
CA TYR A 68 8.14 -0.48 -7.71
C TYR A 68 8.45 0.88 -7.10
N SER A 69 8.48 1.94 -7.94
CA SER A 69 8.75 3.33 -7.53
C SER A 69 7.49 4.18 -7.57
N ASP A 70 7.19 4.77 -8.71
CA ASP A 70 5.98 5.56 -8.95
C ASP A 70 4.96 4.67 -9.65
N PHE A 71 3.78 4.51 -9.07
CA PHE A 71 2.79 3.56 -9.58
C PHE A 71 1.35 3.93 -9.20
N ASP A 72 0.44 3.31 -9.92
CA ASP A 72 -0.99 3.23 -9.63
C ASP A 72 -1.35 1.75 -9.48
N LEU A 73 -1.73 1.34 -8.28
CA LEU A 73 -2.04 -0.04 -7.89
C LEU A 73 -3.52 -0.16 -7.61
N GLU A 74 -4.19 -1.15 -8.19
CA GLU A 74 -5.57 -1.48 -7.89
C GLU A 74 -5.70 -2.96 -7.48
N PHE A 75 -6.58 -3.25 -6.56
CA PHE A 75 -6.93 -4.60 -6.16
C PHE A 75 -8.31 -4.64 -5.49
N ASP A 76 -8.95 -5.80 -5.51
CA ASP A 76 -10.09 -6.12 -4.67
C ASP A 76 -9.62 -7.00 -3.51
N VAL A 77 -10.09 -6.73 -2.29
CA VAL A 77 -9.74 -7.51 -1.11
C VAL A 77 -10.98 -7.86 -0.29
N ARG A 78 -10.99 -9.07 0.26
CA ARG A 78 -11.96 -9.54 1.25
C ARG A 78 -11.20 -10.11 2.44
N CYS A 79 -11.33 -9.49 3.60
CA CYS A 79 -10.66 -9.90 4.83
C CYS A 79 -11.71 -10.40 5.83
N ASP A 80 -11.40 -11.49 6.55
CA ASP A 80 -12.19 -11.93 7.70
C ASP A 80 -12.30 -10.76 8.71
N PRO A 81 -13.49 -10.41 9.22
CA PRO A 81 -13.65 -9.30 10.16
C PRO A 81 -12.80 -9.42 11.43
N LYS A 82 -12.41 -10.63 11.81
CA LYS A 82 -11.55 -10.88 12.97
C LYS A 82 -10.06 -10.80 12.67
N LEU A 83 -9.67 -10.57 11.40
CA LEU A 83 -8.28 -10.51 10.96
C LEU A 83 -7.90 -9.07 10.62
N ASN A 84 -6.72 -8.64 11.07
CA ASN A 84 -6.03 -7.49 10.51
C ASN A 84 -5.23 -7.92 9.29
N SER A 85 -5.14 -7.05 8.30
CA SER A 85 -4.37 -7.21 7.08
C SER A 85 -3.87 -5.85 6.59
N GLY A 86 -3.19 -5.82 5.47
CA GLY A 86 -2.73 -4.61 4.81
C GLY A 86 -2.01 -4.91 3.50
N VAL A 87 -1.75 -3.87 2.74
CA VAL A 87 -0.89 -3.93 1.57
C VAL A 87 0.30 -3.01 1.78
N GLN A 88 1.48 -3.61 1.87
CA GLN A 88 2.76 -2.90 1.90
C GLN A 88 3.03 -2.28 0.54
N ILE A 89 3.56 -1.06 0.53
CA ILE A 89 4.05 -0.38 -0.66
C ILE A 89 5.43 0.23 -0.41
N ARG A 90 6.29 0.24 -1.41
CA ARG A 90 7.66 0.77 -1.32
C ARG A 90 8.38 0.27 -0.05
N SER A 91 8.09 -0.95 0.36
CA SER A 91 8.56 -1.51 1.63
C SER A 91 9.83 -2.33 1.46
N HIS A 92 10.49 -2.61 2.57
CA HIS A 92 11.80 -3.22 2.63
C HIS A 92 11.90 -4.28 3.73
N GLN A 93 13.03 -4.97 3.79
CA GLN A 93 13.43 -5.81 4.91
C GLN A 93 14.67 -5.23 5.58
N TYR A 94 14.74 -5.33 6.91
CA TYR A 94 15.98 -5.02 7.63
C TYR A 94 17.12 -5.92 7.15
N ALA A 95 18.22 -5.32 6.71
CA ALA A 95 19.41 -6.04 6.24
C ALA A 95 20.18 -6.71 7.39
N GLU A 96 20.05 -6.17 8.59
CA GLU A 96 20.69 -6.62 9.84
C GLU A 96 19.78 -6.31 11.03
N GLU A 97 20.12 -6.79 12.21
CA GLU A 97 19.42 -6.43 13.44
C GLU A 97 19.59 -4.94 13.71
N THR A 98 18.47 -4.23 13.87
CA THR A 98 18.41 -2.76 13.88
C THR A 98 17.50 -2.26 14.98
N PRO A 99 17.90 -1.25 15.80
CA PRO A 99 16.99 -0.60 16.73
C PRO A 99 15.76 -0.02 16.03
N GLN A 100 14.57 -0.27 16.57
CA GLN A 100 13.35 0.30 16.01
C GLN A 100 13.33 1.82 16.22
N GLU A 101 13.08 2.59 15.14
CA GLU A 101 13.13 4.06 15.19
C GLU A 101 12.23 4.67 16.29
N SER A 102 10.99 4.19 16.43
CA SER A 102 10.04 4.70 17.42
C SER A 102 10.24 4.14 18.83
N LYS A 103 11.01 3.08 18.99
CA LYS A 103 11.29 2.39 20.26
C LYS A 103 12.70 1.82 20.21
N PRO A 104 13.75 2.63 20.45
CA PRO A 104 15.15 2.22 20.27
C PRO A 104 15.59 1.02 21.13
N ASP A 105 14.91 0.78 22.25
CA ASP A 105 15.15 -0.39 23.11
C ASP A 105 14.63 -1.71 22.51
N ARG A 106 13.83 -1.63 21.45
CA ARG A 106 13.31 -2.78 20.71
C ARG A 106 14.14 -3.03 19.47
N MET A 107 14.80 -4.16 19.41
CA MET A 107 15.50 -4.60 18.21
C MET A 107 14.53 -5.21 17.21
N ARG A 108 14.71 -4.86 15.94
CA ARG A 108 14.09 -5.50 14.77
C ARG A 108 15.07 -6.49 14.20
N GLU A 109 14.61 -7.72 13.97
CA GLU A 109 15.46 -8.76 13.44
C GLU A 109 15.76 -8.56 11.96
N LYS A 110 16.91 -9.07 11.52
CA LYS A 110 17.20 -9.20 10.09
C LYS A 110 16.06 -9.91 9.37
N GLY A 111 15.61 -9.34 8.25
CA GLY A 111 14.54 -9.90 7.42
C GLY A 111 13.12 -9.48 7.85
N GLU A 112 12.93 -8.79 8.98
CA GLU A 112 11.62 -8.19 9.29
C GLU A 112 11.26 -7.13 8.25
N VAL A 113 9.98 -7.10 7.87
CA VAL A 113 9.44 -6.15 6.90
C VAL A 113 9.16 -4.81 7.59
N TYR A 114 9.47 -3.71 6.89
CA TYR A 114 9.13 -2.36 7.32
C TYR A 114 8.74 -1.48 6.13
N GLY A 115 8.00 -0.42 6.41
CA GLY A 115 7.63 0.59 5.42
C GLY A 115 6.14 0.95 5.46
N TYR A 116 5.65 1.53 4.38
CA TYR A 116 4.27 2.01 4.28
C TYR A 116 3.29 0.85 4.11
N GLN A 117 2.30 0.76 5.00
CA GLN A 117 1.21 -0.21 4.94
C GLN A 117 -0.13 0.49 4.76
N CYS A 118 -0.79 0.26 3.64
CA CYS A 118 -2.21 0.58 3.49
C CYS A 118 -3.02 -0.43 4.30
N GLU A 119 -3.67 0.04 5.33
CA GLU A 119 -4.36 -0.80 6.32
C GLU A 119 -5.63 -1.44 5.77
N ILE A 120 -5.91 -2.67 6.18
CA ILE A 120 -7.13 -3.43 5.85
C ILE A 120 -7.60 -4.13 7.13
N ARG A 121 -8.64 -3.59 7.77
CA ARG A 121 -9.25 -4.19 8.95
C ARG A 121 -10.63 -3.61 9.21
N GLU A 122 -11.43 -4.30 9.98
CA GLU A 122 -12.58 -3.68 10.63
C GLU A 122 -12.08 -2.61 11.61
N THR A 123 -12.71 -1.44 11.58
CA THR A 123 -12.36 -0.33 12.45
C THR A 123 -13.53 -0.05 13.37
N THR A 124 -13.25 -0.01 14.68
CA THR A 124 -14.25 0.34 15.70
C THR A 124 -14.30 1.86 15.89
N ASN A 125 -15.45 2.38 16.29
CA ASN A 125 -15.65 3.80 16.56
C ASN A 125 -14.62 4.32 17.58
N GLY A 126 -14.01 5.47 17.30
CA GLY A 126 -13.05 6.14 18.18
C GLY A 126 -11.59 5.71 17.97
N GLU A 127 -11.30 4.76 17.09
CA GLU A 127 -9.92 4.43 16.71
C GLU A 127 -9.34 5.45 15.73
N ASN A 128 -8.07 5.81 15.93
CA ASN A 128 -7.31 6.58 14.96
C ASN A 128 -6.94 5.68 13.77
N GLY A 129 -7.28 6.10 12.56
CA GLY A 129 -7.02 5.38 11.33
C GLY A 129 -8.07 4.31 11.00
N CYS A 130 -8.23 4.05 9.72
CA CYS A 130 -9.19 3.09 9.18
C CYS A 130 -8.58 2.36 7.99
N SER A 131 -9.33 1.41 7.42
CA SER A 131 -8.96 0.77 6.16
C SER A 131 -8.73 1.81 5.06
N GLY A 132 -7.58 1.75 4.43
CA GLY A 132 -7.10 2.73 3.45
C GLY A 132 -6.14 3.78 4.02
N ASN A 133 -6.10 4.04 5.33
CA ASN A 133 -5.05 4.86 5.93
C ASN A 133 -3.69 4.14 5.92
N PHE A 134 -2.62 4.89 6.09
CA PHE A 134 -1.27 4.34 6.07
C PHE A 134 -0.64 4.28 7.46
N TRP A 135 -0.17 3.09 7.80
CA TRP A 135 0.63 2.80 8.98
C TRP A 135 2.09 2.60 8.56
N ASP A 136 3.05 3.12 9.33
CA ASP A 136 4.47 2.83 9.10
C ASP A 136 4.86 1.54 9.86
N GLU A 137 4.75 0.43 9.17
CA GLU A 137 5.00 -0.90 9.72
C GLU A 137 6.49 -1.08 10.09
N GLY A 138 6.72 -1.67 11.25
CA GLY A 138 8.06 -2.10 11.67
C GLY A 138 9.06 -1.00 11.99
N ARG A 139 8.86 0.24 11.54
CA ARG A 139 9.80 1.36 11.66
C ARG A 139 9.31 2.42 12.65
N ARG A 140 8.48 3.40 12.19
CA ARG A 140 7.93 4.48 13.04
C ARG A 140 6.73 4.01 13.88
N THR A 141 6.07 2.95 13.48
CA THR A 141 4.89 2.34 14.12
C THR A 141 3.85 3.38 14.57
N ARG A 142 3.44 4.20 13.61
CA ARG A 142 2.42 5.24 13.77
C ARG A 142 1.63 5.41 12.48
N TRP A 143 0.45 5.99 12.60
CA TRP A 143 -0.30 6.47 11.44
C TRP A 143 0.45 7.62 10.76
N LEU A 144 0.51 7.60 9.44
CA LEU A 144 1.21 8.59 8.62
C LEU A 144 0.28 9.70 8.16
N ASP A 145 -0.99 9.37 8.03
CA ASP A 145 -2.05 10.34 7.83
C ASP A 145 -3.06 10.22 8.98
N THR A 146 -3.45 11.34 9.52
CA THR A 146 -4.56 11.43 10.46
C THR A 146 -5.79 11.82 9.68
N ALA A 147 -6.70 10.88 9.47
CA ALA A 147 -7.91 11.13 8.72
C ALA A 147 -8.73 12.24 9.38
N VAL A 148 -8.80 13.38 8.74
CA VAL A 148 -9.88 14.33 8.97
C VAL A 148 -11.17 13.63 8.51
N ASN A 149 -12.20 13.52 9.38
CA ASN A 149 -13.47 12.80 9.18
C ASN A 149 -13.33 11.25 9.17
N ALA A 150 -12.76 10.71 10.25
CA ALA A 150 -12.60 9.27 10.42
C ALA A 150 -13.91 8.47 10.26
N GLU A 151 -15.04 8.98 10.75
CA GLU A 151 -16.34 8.27 10.70
C GLU A 151 -16.86 8.06 9.27
N GLU A 152 -16.83 9.09 8.41
CA GLU A 152 -17.26 8.97 7.03
C GLU A 152 -16.36 8.01 6.24
N LYS A 153 -15.05 8.03 6.51
CA LYS A 153 -14.06 7.17 5.86
C LYS A 153 -14.11 5.74 6.37
N GLN A 154 -14.42 5.53 7.65
CA GLN A 154 -14.61 4.19 8.23
C GLN A 154 -15.81 3.46 7.63
N ALA A 155 -16.90 4.16 7.37
CA ALA A 155 -18.12 3.58 6.79
C ALA A 155 -17.95 3.08 5.35
N VAL A 156 -16.85 3.46 4.66
CA VAL A 156 -16.62 3.07 3.26
C VAL A 156 -16.14 1.62 3.12
N TYR A 157 -15.37 1.13 4.08
CA TYR A 157 -14.92 -0.26 4.10
C TYR A 157 -16.03 -1.16 4.64
N LYS A 158 -16.27 -2.29 3.95
CA LYS A 158 -17.30 -3.29 4.28
C LYS A 158 -16.62 -4.56 4.79
N PRO A 159 -16.59 -4.81 6.13
CA PRO A 159 -15.95 -5.98 6.70
C PRO A 159 -16.54 -7.28 6.15
N GLY A 160 -15.68 -8.25 5.80
CA GLY A 160 -16.09 -9.56 5.27
C GLY A 160 -16.59 -9.56 3.82
N GLU A 161 -16.77 -8.39 3.20
CA GLU A 161 -17.15 -8.27 1.80
C GLU A 161 -15.94 -7.93 0.90
N TRP A 162 -16.11 -8.03 -0.42
CA TRP A 162 -15.14 -7.55 -1.37
C TRP A 162 -15.13 -6.02 -1.40
N ASN A 163 -13.95 -5.43 -1.19
CA ASN A 163 -13.71 -3.99 -1.24
C ASN A 163 -12.66 -3.68 -2.29
N ARG A 164 -12.89 -2.66 -3.09
CA ARG A 164 -11.93 -2.18 -4.08
C ARG A 164 -11.03 -1.14 -3.46
N PHE A 165 -9.72 -1.37 -3.58
CA PHE A 165 -8.67 -0.43 -3.18
C PHE A 165 -7.93 0.08 -4.41
N ARG A 166 -7.51 1.34 -4.35
CA ARG A 166 -6.56 1.94 -5.28
C ARG A 166 -5.55 2.74 -4.49
N ILE A 167 -4.27 2.58 -4.81
CA ILE A 167 -3.16 3.29 -4.19
C ILE A 167 -2.35 3.95 -5.30
N ILE A 168 -2.14 5.26 -5.20
CA ILE A 168 -1.31 6.03 -6.12
C ILE A 168 -0.13 6.58 -5.34
N ALA A 169 1.07 6.10 -5.65
CA ALA A 169 2.33 6.60 -5.12
C ALA A 169 3.12 7.27 -6.25
N GLN A 170 3.34 8.58 -6.15
CA GLN A 170 4.05 9.35 -7.18
C GLN A 170 4.91 10.44 -6.54
N GLY A 171 6.22 10.37 -6.73
CA GLY A 171 7.18 11.16 -5.99
C GLY A 171 7.03 10.91 -4.48
N ASP A 172 6.85 11.97 -3.71
CA ASP A 172 6.60 11.93 -2.27
C ASP A 172 5.12 11.84 -1.88
N ARG A 173 4.18 11.94 -2.86
CA ARG A 173 2.74 11.93 -2.59
C ARG A 173 2.18 10.53 -2.67
N ILE A 174 1.47 10.12 -1.62
CA ILE A 174 0.82 8.82 -1.50
C ILE A 174 -0.67 9.03 -1.22
N ARG A 175 -1.53 8.41 -2.03
CA ARG A 175 -2.99 8.52 -1.93
C ARG A 175 -3.62 7.14 -1.94
N SER A 176 -4.70 6.99 -1.19
CA SER A 176 -5.52 5.78 -1.25
C SER A 176 -6.99 6.09 -1.46
N PHE A 177 -7.67 5.13 -2.05
CA PHE A 177 -9.11 5.15 -2.27
C PHE A 177 -9.67 3.78 -1.88
N VAL A 178 -10.81 3.77 -1.20
CA VAL A 178 -11.56 2.56 -0.85
C VAL A 178 -12.97 2.70 -1.41
N ASN A 179 -13.41 1.74 -2.21
CA ASN A 179 -14.70 1.74 -2.88
C ASN A 179 -15.02 3.06 -3.63
N GLY A 180 -14.00 3.68 -4.21
CA GLY A 180 -14.07 4.94 -4.95
C GLY A 180 -13.96 6.21 -4.10
N THR A 181 -14.00 6.10 -2.78
CA THR A 181 -13.87 7.24 -1.85
C THR A 181 -12.40 7.46 -1.48
N ALA A 182 -11.91 8.70 -1.56
CA ALA A 182 -10.57 9.07 -1.12
C ALA A 182 -10.46 8.94 0.41
N VAL A 183 -9.46 8.17 0.88
CA VAL A 183 -9.22 7.93 2.31
C VAL A 183 -7.96 8.61 2.79
N ALA A 184 -6.84 8.45 2.09
CA ALA A 184 -5.56 9.05 2.46
C ALA A 184 -5.02 9.93 1.32
N ASP A 185 -4.36 11.03 1.70
CA ASP A 185 -3.58 11.90 0.81
C ASP A 185 -2.51 12.60 1.65
N TYR A 186 -1.28 12.10 1.61
CA TYR A 186 -0.18 12.62 2.40
C TYR A 186 1.14 12.63 1.61
N ARG A 187 2.16 13.26 2.18
CA ARG A 187 3.51 13.31 1.61
C ARG A 187 4.51 12.71 2.57
N ASP A 188 5.35 11.84 2.05
CA ASP A 188 6.47 11.23 2.78
C ASP A 188 7.52 10.77 1.75
N ASP A 189 8.76 11.17 1.92
CA ASP A 189 9.86 10.93 0.98
C ASP A 189 10.88 9.89 1.48
N ARG A 190 10.55 9.14 2.54
CA ARG A 190 11.45 8.16 3.17
C ARG A 190 11.81 7.03 2.21
N ASP A 191 10.83 6.53 1.46
CA ASP A 191 11.03 5.43 0.54
C ASP A 191 10.52 5.80 -0.85
N ALA A 192 11.45 5.94 -1.79
CA ALA A 192 11.13 6.26 -3.18
C ALA A 192 10.75 5.01 -4.00
N SER A 193 11.13 3.82 -3.54
CA SER A 193 10.84 2.54 -4.19
C SER A 193 10.92 1.40 -3.18
N GLY A 194 10.36 0.24 -3.52
CA GLY A 194 10.40 -0.96 -2.71
C GLY A 194 9.33 -1.96 -3.17
N PHE A 195 9.17 -3.06 -2.47
CA PHE A 195 8.20 -4.07 -2.85
C PHE A 195 6.76 -3.70 -2.46
N ILE A 196 5.81 -4.32 -3.13
CA ILE A 196 4.42 -4.47 -2.71
C ILE A 196 4.32 -5.78 -1.92
N GLY A 197 3.57 -5.80 -0.81
CA GLY A 197 3.40 -6.98 0.01
C GLY A 197 1.98 -7.15 0.54
N LEU A 198 1.37 -8.30 0.27
CA LEU A 198 0.05 -8.68 0.79
C LEU A 198 0.24 -9.28 2.19
N GLN A 199 -0.28 -8.62 3.23
CA GLN A 199 -0.08 -9.03 4.62
C GLN A 199 -1.14 -10.03 5.08
N VAL A 200 -0.69 -11.08 5.75
CA VAL A 200 -1.50 -11.86 6.71
C VAL A 200 -0.94 -11.56 8.10
N HIS A 201 -1.73 -10.86 8.91
CA HIS A 201 -1.31 -10.47 10.24
C HIS A 201 -1.22 -11.68 11.19
N ALA A 202 -0.26 -11.63 12.10
CA ALA A 202 -0.12 -12.61 13.17
C ALA A 202 -1.37 -12.62 14.07
N ILE A 203 -1.76 -13.79 14.50
CA ILE A 203 -2.88 -13.99 15.42
C ILE A 203 -2.41 -14.63 16.73
N LYS A 204 -3.25 -14.53 17.76
CA LYS A 204 -2.98 -15.21 19.03
C LYS A 204 -3.00 -16.72 18.81
N LYS A 205 -2.13 -17.44 19.49
CA LYS A 205 -2.09 -18.91 19.47
C LYS A 205 -3.47 -19.49 19.82
N GLY A 206 -3.93 -20.41 18.98
CA GLY A 206 -5.26 -21.03 19.13
C GLY A 206 -6.43 -20.22 18.55
N ALA A 207 -6.19 -19.01 18.02
CA ALA A 207 -7.19 -18.29 17.25
C ALA A 207 -7.13 -18.72 15.77
N GLY A 208 -8.21 -18.51 15.04
CA GLY A 208 -8.30 -18.84 13.61
C GLY A 208 -8.61 -20.31 13.30
N PRO A 209 -8.31 -20.79 12.07
CA PRO A 209 -7.70 -20.01 11.00
C PRO A 209 -8.63 -18.91 10.44
N TYR A 210 -8.06 -17.77 10.07
CA TYR A 210 -8.74 -16.69 9.38
C TYR A 210 -8.12 -16.49 8.00
N ASN A 211 -8.90 -15.94 7.07
CA ASN A 211 -8.46 -15.74 5.70
C ASN A 211 -8.56 -14.28 5.27
N VAL A 212 -7.66 -13.90 4.40
CA VAL A 212 -7.78 -12.71 3.57
C VAL A 212 -7.52 -13.07 2.12
N ALA A 213 -8.33 -12.56 1.22
CA ALA A 213 -8.27 -12.89 -0.20
C ALA A 213 -8.16 -11.63 -1.05
N TRP A 214 -7.31 -11.68 -2.09
CA TRP A 214 -7.09 -10.60 -3.05
C TRP A 214 -7.33 -11.12 -4.46
N LYS A 215 -7.88 -10.27 -5.32
CA LYS A 215 -8.07 -10.51 -6.76
C LYS A 215 -7.97 -9.21 -7.54
N ASN A 216 -7.94 -9.33 -8.86
CA ASN A 216 -7.87 -8.18 -9.77
C ASN A 216 -6.69 -7.24 -9.42
N ILE A 217 -5.60 -7.81 -8.90
CA ILE A 217 -4.41 -7.05 -8.55
C ILE A 217 -3.73 -6.64 -9.85
N ARG A 218 -3.66 -5.34 -10.09
CA ARG A 218 -3.00 -4.77 -11.26
C ARG A 218 -2.25 -3.51 -10.90
N ILE A 219 -1.14 -3.29 -11.58
CA ILE A 219 -0.29 -2.14 -11.39
C ILE A 219 0.04 -1.52 -12.74
N ARG A 220 0.22 -0.21 -12.78
CA ARG A 220 0.90 0.50 -13.86
C ARG A 220 1.95 1.41 -13.28
N GLU A 221 3.10 1.46 -13.90
CA GLU A 221 4.14 2.41 -13.53
C GLU A 221 3.77 3.80 -14.06
N LEU A 222 4.10 4.81 -13.27
CA LEU A 222 3.88 6.22 -13.60
C LEU A 222 5.22 6.87 -13.90
N ASP A 223 5.20 7.89 -14.76
CA ASP A 223 6.37 8.71 -15.01
C ASP A 223 6.82 9.39 -13.72
N LYS A 224 8.14 9.46 -13.54
CA LYS A 224 8.73 10.16 -12.40
C LYS A 224 8.37 11.65 -12.47
N VAL A 225 7.92 12.19 -11.34
CA VAL A 225 7.75 13.64 -11.21
C VAL A 225 9.14 14.25 -11.12
N GLU A 226 9.54 15.04 -12.12
CA GLU A 226 10.76 15.85 -12.03
C GLU A 226 10.59 16.85 -10.86
N LYS A 227 11.49 16.79 -9.89
CA LYS A 227 11.54 17.84 -8.85
C LYS A 227 12.00 19.14 -9.55
N VAL A 228 11.08 20.06 -9.73
CA VAL A 228 11.45 21.44 -10.11
C VAL A 228 12.32 21.99 -8.97
N LYS A 229 13.59 22.26 -9.29
CA LYS A 229 14.57 22.83 -8.35
C LYS A 229 14.23 24.28 -8.02
#